data_6a317a1dd66db09be986066348286b95
#
_entry.id   6a317a1dd66db09be986066348286b95
#
_cell.length_a   1.000
_cell.length_b   1.000
_cell.length_c   1.000
_cell.angle_alpha   90.00
_cell.angle_beta   90.00
_cell.angle_gamma   90.00
#
_symmetry.space_group_name_H-M   'P 1'
#
loop_
_entity.id
_entity.type
_entity.pdbx_description
1 polymer ?
#
loop_
_entity_poly.entity_id
_entity_poly.type
_entity_poly.pdbx_seq_one_letter_code
_entity_poly.pdbx_strand_id
1 'polypeptide(L)'
;MKNLILLGPPGAGKGTQARTLCENYGFVQLSTGDMLREAKKDESELGRKVAGIMAKGELVTDEIVIGLIEKKLTNEENDIGFIFDGFPRTLAQADALGRLLDSIGQSLDYVIELFVDDEKLVQRIIGRFTCSSCGELYHKITKPPKHTGICDVCGSKDKFNFRQDDNEDSLKIRLLAYYRDTSPLIGYYHAKRLLSCIDGLLDINCLLYTSDAADE
;
A
#
# COMPACT_ATOMS: atom_id res chain seq x y z
N MET A 1 -5.28 -9.02 -18.46
CA MET A 1 -4.35 -8.31 -17.56
C MET A 1 -4.46 -8.89 -16.16
N LYS A 2 -3.46 -8.70 -15.29
CA LYS A 2 -3.39 -9.37 -13.99
C LYS A 2 -3.69 -8.38 -12.86
N ASN A 3 -4.44 -8.81 -11.86
CA ASN A 3 -4.74 -8.03 -10.65
C ASN A 3 -3.95 -8.58 -9.47
N LEU A 4 -3.26 -7.72 -8.74
CA LEU A 4 -2.34 -8.07 -7.67
C LEU A 4 -2.76 -7.42 -6.35
N ILE A 5 -2.64 -8.17 -5.24
CA ILE A 5 -2.69 -7.60 -3.90
C ILE A 5 -1.29 -7.63 -3.30
N LEU A 6 -0.86 -6.52 -2.70
CA LEU A 6 0.33 -6.47 -1.87
C LEU A 6 -0.08 -6.50 -0.39
N LEU A 7 0.22 -7.61 0.28
CA LEU A 7 0.05 -7.79 1.72
C LEU A 7 1.36 -7.51 2.47
N GLY A 8 1.25 -7.28 3.75
CA GLY A 8 2.38 -7.10 4.65
C GLY A 8 2.17 -5.96 5.64
N PRO A 9 2.93 -5.92 6.73
CA PRO A 9 2.77 -4.93 7.79
C PRO A 9 3.08 -3.51 7.31
N PRO A 10 2.68 -2.48 8.08
CA PRO A 10 3.10 -1.11 7.81
C PRO A 10 4.63 -1.03 7.80
N GLY A 11 5.22 -0.39 6.78
CA GLY A 11 6.68 -0.31 6.62
C GLY A 11 7.34 -1.43 5.81
N ALA A 12 6.61 -2.48 5.41
CA ALA A 12 7.16 -3.60 4.65
C ALA A 12 7.68 -3.24 3.23
N GLY A 13 7.31 -2.07 2.68
CA GLY A 13 7.78 -1.64 1.37
C GLY A 13 6.75 -1.79 0.24
N LYS A 14 5.50 -2.16 0.55
CA LYS A 14 4.41 -2.36 -0.44
C LYS A 14 4.31 -1.24 -1.47
N GLY A 15 4.23 0.00 -1.03
CA GLY A 15 4.08 1.15 -1.94
C GLY A 15 5.29 1.38 -2.85
N THR A 16 6.50 1.02 -2.41
CA THR A 16 7.71 1.07 -3.25
C THR A 16 7.61 0.02 -4.36
N GLN A 17 7.26 -1.22 -4.00
CA GLN A 17 7.09 -2.31 -4.96
C GLN A 17 5.95 -2.04 -5.93
N ALA A 18 4.80 -1.56 -5.44
CA ALA A 18 3.69 -1.17 -6.29
C ALA A 18 4.11 -0.15 -7.35
N ARG A 19 4.85 0.90 -6.96
CA ARG A 19 5.32 1.92 -7.90
C ARG A 19 6.24 1.31 -8.96
N THR A 20 7.21 0.50 -8.55
CA THR A 20 8.15 -0.14 -9.50
C THR A 20 7.41 -1.05 -10.48
N LEU A 21 6.41 -1.81 -10.02
CA LEU A 21 5.57 -2.62 -10.90
C LEU A 21 4.73 -1.76 -11.87
N CYS A 22 4.19 -0.62 -11.39
CA CYS A 22 3.46 0.30 -12.26
C CYS A 22 4.37 0.89 -13.37
N GLU A 23 5.58 1.32 -13.01
CA GLU A 23 6.54 1.91 -13.94
C GLU A 23 7.02 0.90 -14.99
N ASN A 24 7.24 -0.36 -14.60
CA ASN A 24 7.81 -1.38 -15.48
C ASN A 24 6.75 -2.12 -16.31
N TYR A 25 5.54 -2.31 -15.79
CA TYR A 25 4.53 -3.20 -16.40
C TYR A 25 3.19 -2.51 -16.69
N GLY A 26 3.06 -1.21 -16.42
CA GLY A 26 1.85 -0.45 -16.76
C GLY A 26 0.63 -0.72 -15.89
N PHE A 27 0.82 -1.26 -14.67
CA PHE A 27 -0.27 -1.40 -13.70
C PHE A 27 -0.75 -0.05 -13.18
N VAL A 28 -1.99 -0.01 -12.70
CA VAL A 28 -2.53 1.11 -11.92
C VAL A 28 -2.53 0.75 -10.44
N GLN A 29 -1.80 1.55 -9.63
CA GLN A 29 -1.79 1.37 -8.18
C GLN A 29 -3.03 1.98 -7.53
N LEU A 30 -3.77 1.16 -6.78
CA LEU A 30 -4.87 1.58 -5.91
C LEU A 30 -4.39 1.56 -4.45
N SER A 31 -3.77 2.66 -4.02
CA SER A 31 -3.30 2.84 -2.63
C SER A 31 -4.39 3.43 -1.76
N THR A 32 -5.03 2.60 -0.92
CA THR A 32 -6.05 3.10 0.01
C THR A 32 -5.50 4.11 1.00
N GLY A 33 -4.24 3.96 1.41
CA GLY A 33 -3.60 4.94 2.27
C GLY A 33 -3.49 6.33 1.62
N ASP A 34 -3.20 6.41 0.32
CA ASP A 34 -3.12 7.67 -0.40
C ASP A 34 -4.50 8.25 -0.70
N MET A 35 -5.46 7.42 -1.10
CA MET A 35 -6.85 7.83 -1.27
C MET A 35 -7.45 8.42 0.02
N LEU A 36 -7.21 7.79 1.17
CA LEU A 36 -7.67 8.29 2.46
C LEU A 36 -6.93 9.58 2.88
N ARG A 37 -5.64 9.70 2.57
CA ARG A 37 -4.89 10.95 2.77
C ARG A 37 -5.38 12.09 1.89
N GLU A 38 -5.86 11.80 0.69
CA GLU A 38 -6.51 12.76 -0.18
C GLU A 38 -7.89 13.14 0.35
N ALA A 39 -8.71 12.15 0.70
CA ALA A 39 -10.04 12.38 1.27
C ALA A 39 -10.02 13.22 2.55
N LYS A 40 -9.01 13.06 3.41
CA LYS A 40 -8.89 13.89 4.63
C LYS A 40 -8.56 15.37 4.36
N LYS A 41 -8.14 15.77 3.15
CA LYS A 41 -7.95 17.17 2.79
C LYS A 41 -9.26 17.87 2.45
N ASP A 42 -10.31 17.09 2.20
CA ASP A 42 -11.66 17.60 2.01
C ASP A 42 -12.23 18.07 3.35
N GLU A 43 -12.75 19.29 3.40
CA GLU A 43 -13.40 19.86 4.59
C GLU A 43 -14.80 19.29 4.88
N SER A 44 -15.23 18.27 4.12
CA SER A 44 -16.47 17.56 4.33
C SER A 44 -16.50 16.84 5.69
N GLU A 45 -17.70 16.47 6.14
CA GLU A 45 -17.87 15.65 7.36
C GLU A 45 -17.12 14.32 7.25
N LEU A 46 -17.17 13.70 6.07
CA LEU A 46 -16.43 12.47 5.78
C LEU A 46 -14.91 12.67 5.90
N GLY A 47 -14.37 13.74 5.32
CA GLY A 47 -12.95 14.07 5.39
C GLY A 47 -12.47 14.25 6.83
N ARG A 48 -13.23 14.98 7.66
CA ARG A 48 -12.92 15.14 9.10
C ARG A 48 -12.97 13.83 9.86
N LYS A 49 -13.96 12.96 9.59
CA LYS A 49 -14.08 11.62 10.21
C LYS A 49 -12.88 10.74 9.84
N VAL A 50 -12.53 10.68 8.57
CA VAL A 50 -11.35 9.92 8.09
C VAL A 50 -10.06 10.45 8.73
N ALA A 51 -9.88 11.76 8.82
CA ALA A 51 -8.72 12.38 9.46
C ALA A 51 -8.57 11.97 10.94
N GLY A 52 -9.67 11.97 11.70
CA GLY A 52 -9.69 11.57 13.11
C GLY A 52 -9.30 10.10 13.33
N ILE A 53 -9.81 9.19 12.51
CA ILE A 53 -9.50 7.75 12.56
C ILE A 53 -8.02 7.50 12.22
N MET A 54 -7.55 8.11 11.11
CA MET A 54 -6.17 7.94 10.66
C MET A 54 -5.14 8.50 11.66
N ALA A 55 -5.45 9.60 12.35
CA ALA A 55 -4.57 10.18 13.36
C ALA A 55 -4.33 9.24 14.55
N LYS A 56 -5.29 8.38 14.86
CA LYS A 56 -5.18 7.35 15.90
C LYS A 56 -4.49 6.07 15.44
N GLY A 57 -4.19 5.94 14.13
CA GLY A 57 -3.64 4.73 13.54
C GLY A 57 -4.66 3.59 13.37
N GLU A 58 -5.94 3.88 13.55
CA GLU A 58 -7.05 2.94 13.42
C GLU A 58 -7.42 2.70 11.95
N LEU A 59 -8.15 1.60 11.67
CA LEU A 59 -8.69 1.33 10.34
C LEU A 59 -9.97 2.14 10.10
N VAL A 60 -10.08 2.74 8.92
CA VAL A 60 -11.33 3.35 8.45
C VAL A 60 -12.34 2.25 8.15
N THR A 61 -13.63 2.52 8.32
CA THR A 61 -14.69 1.52 8.15
C THR A 61 -14.70 0.90 6.75
N ASP A 62 -15.07 -0.37 6.65
CA ASP A 62 -15.04 -1.14 5.41
C ASP A 62 -15.88 -0.48 4.31
N GLU A 63 -17.06 0.08 4.65
CA GLU A 63 -17.95 0.73 3.68
C GLU A 63 -17.27 1.91 2.97
N ILE A 64 -16.52 2.73 3.73
CA ILE A 64 -15.83 3.89 3.15
C ILE A 64 -14.71 3.41 2.20
N VAL A 65 -13.93 2.43 2.64
CA VAL A 65 -12.80 1.94 1.85
C VAL A 65 -13.27 1.21 0.59
N ILE A 66 -14.28 0.36 0.71
CA ILE A 66 -14.87 -0.36 -0.42
C ILE A 66 -15.45 0.63 -1.44
N GLY A 67 -16.19 1.63 -0.99
CA GLY A 67 -16.74 2.66 -1.89
C GLY A 67 -15.67 3.48 -2.64
N LEU A 68 -14.52 3.75 -2.00
CA LEU A 68 -13.40 4.40 -2.68
C LEU A 68 -12.79 3.51 -3.78
N ILE A 69 -12.61 2.21 -3.50
CA ILE A 69 -12.09 1.24 -4.47
C ILE A 69 -13.07 1.05 -5.63
N GLU A 70 -14.36 0.84 -5.34
CA GLU A 70 -15.41 0.71 -6.36
C GLU A 70 -15.42 1.90 -7.32
N LYS A 71 -15.40 3.13 -6.79
CA LYS A 71 -15.35 4.35 -7.60
C LYS A 71 -14.12 4.41 -8.50
N LYS A 72 -12.98 3.90 -8.07
CA LYS A 72 -11.76 3.85 -8.90
C LYS A 72 -11.85 2.78 -9.97
N LEU A 73 -12.28 1.57 -9.62
CA LEU A 73 -12.41 0.47 -10.59
C LEU A 73 -13.38 0.79 -11.72
N THR A 74 -14.50 1.47 -11.42
CA THR A 74 -15.51 1.85 -12.42
C THR A 74 -15.09 3.00 -13.34
N ASN A 75 -14.09 3.78 -12.96
CA ASN A 75 -13.60 4.92 -13.75
C ASN A 75 -12.41 4.60 -14.64
N GLU A 76 -11.80 3.43 -14.49
CA GLU A 76 -10.64 3.02 -15.28
C GLU A 76 -11.07 2.12 -16.45
N GLU A 77 -10.24 2.06 -17.49
CA GLU A 77 -10.47 1.18 -18.63
C GLU A 77 -10.34 -0.30 -18.22
N ASN A 78 -11.23 -1.16 -18.73
CA ASN A 78 -11.31 -2.58 -18.34
C ASN A 78 -10.07 -3.42 -18.68
N ASP A 79 -9.16 -2.91 -19.52
CA ASP A 79 -7.97 -3.62 -19.98
C ASP A 79 -6.71 -3.32 -19.15
N ILE A 80 -6.85 -2.63 -18.02
CA ILE A 80 -5.75 -2.26 -17.12
C ILE A 80 -5.70 -3.23 -15.94
N GLY A 81 -4.49 -3.66 -15.58
CA GLY A 81 -4.24 -4.45 -14.38
C GLY A 81 -4.07 -3.55 -13.14
N PHE A 82 -4.60 -3.97 -12.00
CA PHE A 82 -4.56 -3.21 -10.76
C PHE A 82 -3.62 -3.81 -9.74
N ILE A 83 -2.94 -2.95 -8.99
CA ILE A 83 -2.21 -3.31 -7.78
C ILE A 83 -2.92 -2.70 -6.57
N PHE A 84 -3.50 -3.56 -5.73
CA PHE A 84 -4.15 -3.14 -4.49
C PHE A 84 -3.11 -3.03 -3.37
N ASP A 85 -2.80 -1.80 -2.96
CA ASP A 85 -1.87 -1.49 -1.89
C ASP A 85 -2.61 -1.01 -0.64
N GLY A 86 -2.51 -1.81 0.43
CA GLY A 86 -3.20 -1.57 1.69
C GLY A 86 -4.71 -1.84 1.65
N PHE A 87 -5.16 -2.63 0.70
CA PHE A 87 -6.50 -3.19 0.58
C PHE A 87 -6.41 -4.57 -0.10
N PRO A 88 -7.19 -5.58 0.35
CA PRO A 88 -8.03 -5.56 1.55
C PRO A 88 -7.22 -5.59 2.86
N ARG A 89 -7.86 -5.18 3.98
CA ARG A 89 -7.30 -5.30 5.34
C ARG A 89 -8.15 -6.15 6.26
N THR A 90 -9.35 -6.53 5.84
CA THR A 90 -10.25 -7.42 6.57
C THR A 90 -10.80 -8.49 5.64
N LEU A 91 -11.30 -9.60 6.19
CA LEU A 91 -11.95 -10.65 5.40
C LEU A 91 -13.18 -10.12 4.66
N ALA A 92 -13.95 -9.23 5.28
CA ALA A 92 -15.11 -8.59 4.64
C ALA A 92 -14.70 -7.77 3.40
N GLN A 93 -13.58 -7.03 3.49
CA GLN A 93 -13.01 -6.30 2.35
C GLN A 93 -12.52 -7.27 1.26
N ALA A 94 -11.91 -8.40 1.61
CA ALA A 94 -11.45 -9.40 0.65
C ALA A 94 -12.61 -10.00 -0.15
N ASP A 95 -13.71 -10.33 0.51
CA ASP A 95 -14.92 -10.81 -0.15
C ASP A 95 -15.57 -9.73 -1.02
N ALA A 96 -15.58 -8.47 -0.57
CA ALA A 96 -16.09 -7.36 -1.35
C ALA A 96 -15.25 -7.12 -2.61
N LEU A 97 -13.91 -7.17 -2.50
CA LEU A 97 -13.03 -7.05 -3.65
C LEU A 97 -13.29 -8.14 -4.70
N GLY A 98 -13.47 -9.40 -4.27
CA GLY A 98 -13.84 -10.49 -5.18
C GLY A 98 -15.09 -10.16 -5.97
N ARG A 99 -16.17 -9.75 -5.29
CA ARG A 99 -17.44 -9.37 -5.95
C ARG A 99 -17.29 -8.16 -6.89
N LEU A 100 -16.48 -7.17 -6.51
CA LEU A 100 -16.23 -5.99 -7.35
C LEU A 100 -15.50 -6.37 -8.63
N LEU A 101 -14.44 -7.19 -8.54
CA LEU A 101 -13.72 -7.66 -9.71
C LEU A 101 -14.61 -8.51 -10.61
N ASP A 102 -15.38 -9.45 -10.05
CA ASP A 102 -16.35 -10.27 -10.80
C ASP A 102 -17.37 -9.39 -11.56
N SER A 103 -17.83 -8.28 -10.95
CA SER A 103 -18.81 -7.38 -11.55
C SER A 103 -18.31 -6.65 -12.79
N ILE A 104 -16.99 -6.48 -12.92
CA ILE A 104 -16.33 -5.88 -14.09
C ILE A 104 -15.68 -6.92 -15.01
N GLY A 105 -15.96 -8.23 -14.78
CA GLY A 105 -15.43 -9.32 -15.60
C GLY A 105 -13.94 -9.61 -15.38
N GLN A 106 -13.39 -9.20 -14.24
CA GLN A 106 -12.00 -9.43 -13.87
C GLN A 106 -11.88 -10.41 -12.69
N SER A 107 -10.70 -10.91 -12.43
CA SER A 107 -10.37 -11.78 -11.30
C SER A 107 -9.13 -11.28 -10.56
N LEU A 108 -8.93 -11.76 -9.35
CA LEU A 108 -7.67 -11.60 -8.64
C LEU A 108 -6.73 -12.73 -9.05
N ASP A 109 -5.53 -12.38 -9.52
CA ASP A 109 -4.56 -13.35 -10.03
C ASP A 109 -3.52 -13.73 -8.97
N TYR A 110 -2.96 -12.75 -8.24
CA TYR A 110 -1.88 -12.98 -7.27
C TYR A 110 -2.04 -12.15 -6.01
N VAL A 111 -1.55 -12.70 -4.91
CA VAL A 111 -1.39 -12.02 -3.63
C VAL A 111 0.04 -12.20 -3.18
N ILE A 112 0.78 -11.11 -3.07
CA ILE A 112 2.18 -11.12 -2.67
C ILE A 112 2.29 -10.58 -1.24
N GLU A 113 2.72 -11.43 -0.31
CA GLU A 113 3.04 -11.03 1.04
C GLU A 113 4.50 -10.58 1.12
N LEU A 114 4.73 -9.34 1.53
CA LEU A 114 6.04 -8.85 1.93
C LEU A 114 6.23 -9.10 3.43
N PHE A 115 6.95 -10.15 3.76
CA PHE A 115 7.29 -10.47 5.14
C PHE A 115 8.47 -9.62 5.61
N VAL A 116 8.35 -9.00 6.77
CA VAL A 116 9.42 -8.20 7.41
C VAL A 116 9.32 -8.35 8.92
N ASP A 117 10.46 -8.55 9.57
CA ASP A 117 10.58 -8.58 11.02
C ASP A 117 10.17 -7.22 11.63
N ASP A 118 9.39 -7.25 12.72
CA ASP A 118 8.85 -6.05 13.37
C ASP A 118 9.93 -5.10 13.85
N GLU A 119 11.07 -5.60 14.35
CA GLU A 119 12.18 -4.75 14.78
C GLU A 119 12.74 -3.88 13.64
N LYS A 120 12.72 -4.40 12.40
CA LYS A 120 13.16 -3.68 11.22
C LYS A 120 12.13 -2.66 10.73
N LEU A 121 10.84 -2.89 10.99
CA LEU A 121 9.77 -1.98 10.58
C LEU A 121 9.84 -0.63 11.29
N VAL A 122 10.18 -0.62 12.58
CA VAL A 122 10.36 0.63 13.35
C VAL A 122 11.40 1.53 12.68
N GLN A 123 12.56 0.97 12.38
CA GLN A 123 13.66 1.71 11.73
C GLN A 123 13.28 2.23 10.34
N ARG A 124 12.47 1.47 9.59
CA ARG A 124 12.03 1.84 8.23
C ARG A 124 10.97 2.94 8.20
N ILE A 125 10.16 3.05 9.25
CA ILE A 125 9.08 4.04 9.33
C ILE A 125 9.59 5.35 9.91
N ILE A 126 10.39 5.29 10.98
CA ILE A 126 10.92 6.47 11.66
C ILE A 126 12.02 7.10 10.80
N GLY A 127 11.72 8.13 10.08
CA GLY A 127 12.69 8.81 9.20
C GLY A 127 12.29 8.77 7.73
N ARG A 128 11.17 8.13 7.42
CA ARG A 128 10.57 8.15 6.09
C ARG A 128 9.96 9.51 5.77
N PHE A 129 10.16 9.98 4.55
CA PHE A 129 9.52 11.17 4.01
C PHE A 129 9.35 11.06 2.50
N THR A 130 8.50 11.89 1.94
CA THR A 130 8.16 11.84 0.51
C THR A 130 8.31 13.21 -0.13
N CYS A 131 8.74 13.24 -1.39
CA CYS A 131 8.65 14.45 -2.19
C CYS A 131 7.17 14.77 -2.48
N SER A 132 6.71 15.97 -2.11
CA SER A 132 5.32 16.39 -2.34
C SER A 132 4.99 16.66 -3.81
N SER A 133 6.01 16.81 -4.67
CA SER A 133 5.83 17.08 -6.10
C SER A 133 5.68 15.81 -6.94
N CYS A 134 6.50 14.76 -6.69
CA CYS A 134 6.48 13.53 -7.48
C CYS A 134 6.17 12.27 -6.67
N GLY A 135 6.01 12.39 -5.34
CA GLY A 135 5.73 11.25 -4.48
C GLY A 135 6.94 10.35 -4.20
N GLU A 136 8.16 10.69 -4.68
CA GLU A 136 9.35 9.87 -4.44
C GLU A 136 9.59 9.67 -2.95
N LEU A 137 9.91 8.41 -2.58
CA LEU A 137 10.10 8.01 -1.20
C LEU A 137 11.56 8.08 -0.80
N TYR A 138 11.82 8.76 0.31
CA TYR A 138 13.13 8.90 0.94
C TYR A 138 13.13 8.40 2.37
N HIS A 139 14.32 8.16 2.88
CA HIS A 139 14.54 7.85 4.28
C HIS A 139 15.82 8.54 4.78
N LYS A 140 15.77 9.13 5.96
CA LYS A 140 16.87 9.94 6.51
C LYS A 140 18.23 9.21 6.55
N ILE A 141 18.21 7.88 6.73
CA ILE A 141 19.42 7.06 6.90
C ILE A 141 19.66 6.17 5.67
N THR A 142 18.65 5.39 5.25
CA THR A 142 18.86 4.32 4.26
C THR A 142 18.73 4.80 2.81
N LYS A 143 18.01 5.90 2.58
CA LYS A 143 17.85 6.50 1.24
C LYS A 143 17.72 8.03 1.36
N PRO A 144 18.76 8.75 1.81
CA PRO A 144 18.71 10.22 1.79
C PRO A 144 18.79 10.74 0.35
N PRO A 145 18.25 11.92 0.04
CA PRO A 145 18.49 12.56 -1.24
C PRO A 145 19.97 12.88 -1.42
N LYS A 146 20.48 12.80 -2.65
CA LYS A 146 21.91 13.08 -2.98
C LYS A 146 22.33 14.49 -2.58
N HIS A 147 21.41 15.43 -2.73
CA HIS A 147 21.58 16.81 -2.30
C HIS A 147 20.49 17.17 -1.30
N THR A 148 20.90 17.63 -0.12
CA THR A 148 19.94 18.04 0.94
C THR A 148 18.92 19.04 0.39
N GLY A 149 17.66 18.80 0.62
CA GLY A 149 16.56 19.68 0.19
C GLY A 149 16.16 19.55 -1.30
N ILE A 150 16.84 18.71 -2.10
CA ILE A 150 16.53 18.55 -3.54
C ILE A 150 16.08 17.12 -3.82
N CYS A 151 14.94 16.97 -4.50
CA CYS A 151 14.47 15.67 -4.93
C CYS A 151 15.30 15.16 -6.12
N ASP A 152 15.84 13.94 -6.00
CA ASP A 152 16.71 13.33 -7.03
C ASP A 152 15.94 13.00 -8.32
N VAL A 153 14.61 12.84 -8.26
CA VAL A 153 13.77 12.44 -9.39
C VAL A 153 13.24 13.66 -10.15
N CYS A 154 12.62 14.62 -9.47
CA CYS A 154 11.96 15.75 -10.12
C CYS A 154 12.67 17.09 -9.93
N GLY A 155 13.76 17.14 -9.19
CA GLY A 155 14.55 18.36 -8.95
C GLY A 155 13.85 19.42 -8.07
N SER A 156 12.67 19.16 -7.52
CA SER A 156 11.98 20.12 -6.65
C SER A 156 12.76 20.38 -5.37
N LYS A 157 12.79 21.65 -4.93
CA LYS A 157 13.53 22.10 -3.76
C LYS A 157 12.59 22.25 -2.56
N ASP A 158 13.03 21.76 -1.39
CA ASP A 158 12.37 21.89 -0.08
C ASP A 158 10.89 21.48 -0.05
N LYS A 159 10.49 20.58 -0.95
CA LYS A 159 9.14 20.04 -1.04
C LYS A 159 9.07 18.61 -0.50
N PHE A 160 9.48 18.43 0.75
CA PHE A 160 9.40 17.14 1.42
C PHE A 160 8.29 17.13 2.48
N ASN A 161 7.53 16.04 2.50
CA ASN A 161 6.43 15.83 3.44
C ASN A 161 6.76 14.65 4.37
N PHE A 162 6.67 14.88 5.67
CA PHE A 162 6.76 13.86 6.72
C PHE A 162 5.35 13.45 7.13
N ARG A 163 5.10 12.15 7.18
CA ARG A 163 3.80 11.64 7.61
C ARG A 163 3.67 11.78 9.12
N GLN A 164 2.55 12.34 9.58
CA GLN A 164 2.29 12.52 11.01
C GLN A 164 2.13 11.19 11.76
N ASP A 165 1.72 10.14 11.07
CA ASP A 165 1.55 8.78 11.58
C ASP A 165 2.83 7.92 11.52
N ASP A 166 3.97 8.50 11.12
CA ASP A 166 5.28 7.82 11.10
C ASP A 166 6.06 8.08 12.40
N ASN A 167 5.45 7.65 13.51
CA ASN A 167 6.03 7.65 14.85
C ASN A 167 5.82 6.28 15.53
N GLU A 168 6.55 6.01 16.59
CA GLU A 168 6.58 4.69 17.25
C GLU A 168 5.23 4.29 17.82
N ASP A 169 4.50 5.22 18.46
CA ASP A 169 3.20 4.92 19.08
C ASP A 169 2.13 4.60 18.02
N SER A 170 2.05 5.40 16.97
CA SER A 170 1.16 5.13 15.83
C SER A 170 1.54 3.82 15.13
N LEU A 171 2.83 3.50 15.04
CA LEU A 171 3.27 2.24 14.46
C LEU A 171 2.82 1.04 15.28
N LYS A 172 2.96 1.07 16.60
CA LYS A 172 2.48 0.00 17.50
C LYS A 172 0.98 -0.26 17.31
N ILE A 173 0.17 0.80 17.27
CA ILE A 173 -1.27 0.68 17.03
C ILE A 173 -1.56 0.06 15.65
N ARG A 174 -0.84 0.50 14.62
CA ARG A 174 -0.99 -0.02 13.25
C ARG A 174 -0.54 -1.48 13.12
N LEU A 175 0.49 -1.91 13.83
CA LEU A 175 0.92 -3.32 13.89
C LEU A 175 -0.12 -4.18 14.62
N LEU A 176 -0.66 -3.72 15.73
CA LEU A 176 -1.74 -4.42 16.42
C LEU A 176 -2.97 -4.60 15.51
N ALA A 177 -3.37 -3.54 14.80
CA ALA A 177 -4.46 -3.61 13.82
C ALA A 177 -4.13 -4.57 12.67
N TYR A 178 -2.89 -4.57 12.16
CA TYR A 178 -2.45 -5.49 11.13
C TYR A 178 -2.56 -6.94 11.58
N TYR A 179 -2.02 -7.29 12.75
CA TYR A 179 -2.06 -8.66 13.25
C TYR A 179 -3.46 -9.14 13.59
N ARG A 180 -4.32 -8.26 14.11
CA ARG A 180 -5.70 -8.60 14.44
C ARG A 180 -6.59 -8.78 13.20
N ASP A 181 -6.52 -7.84 12.25
CA ASP A 181 -7.51 -7.71 11.20
C ASP A 181 -6.99 -8.14 9.82
N THR A 182 -5.70 -7.93 9.53
CA THR A 182 -5.13 -8.12 8.18
C THR A 182 -4.34 -9.42 8.03
N SER A 183 -3.58 -9.85 9.04
CA SER A 183 -2.81 -11.09 8.96
C SER A 183 -3.67 -12.35 8.72
N PRO A 184 -4.95 -12.44 9.13
CA PRO A 184 -5.81 -13.56 8.76
C PRO A 184 -6.00 -13.73 7.25
N LEU A 185 -5.79 -12.68 6.44
CA LEU A 185 -5.85 -12.75 4.98
C LEU A 185 -4.75 -13.64 4.39
N ILE A 186 -3.63 -13.82 5.08
CA ILE A 186 -2.54 -14.72 4.68
C ILE A 186 -3.10 -16.14 4.54
N GLY A 187 -3.77 -16.67 5.57
CA GLY A 187 -4.42 -17.97 5.54
C GLY A 187 -5.55 -18.06 4.51
N TYR A 188 -6.35 -17.00 4.40
CA TYR A 188 -7.46 -16.92 3.44
C TYR A 188 -6.96 -17.05 1.98
N TYR A 189 -5.94 -16.30 1.59
CA TYR A 189 -5.40 -16.35 0.23
C TYR A 189 -4.50 -17.56 -0.01
N HIS A 190 -3.83 -18.06 1.01
CA HIS A 190 -3.11 -19.34 0.94
C HIS A 190 -4.08 -20.49 0.59
N ALA A 191 -5.23 -20.57 1.27
CA ALA A 191 -6.25 -21.58 1.00
C ALA A 191 -6.81 -21.47 -0.44
N LYS A 192 -6.85 -20.26 -1.01
CA LYS A 192 -7.24 -20.00 -2.41
C LYS A 192 -6.11 -20.27 -3.41
N ARG A 193 -4.90 -20.63 -2.98
CA ARG A 193 -3.72 -20.85 -3.82
C ARG A 193 -3.28 -19.61 -4.62
N LEU A 194 -3.51 -18.43 -4.07
CA LEU A 194 -3.15 -17.15 -4.68
C LEU A 194 -1.96 -16.48 -4.00
N LEU A 195 -1.50 -16.99 -2.83
CA LEU A 195 -0.49 -16.35 -1.99
C LEU A 195 0.92 -16.79 -2.36
N SER A 196 1.79 -15.81 -2.57
CA SER A 196 3.26 -15.95 -2.61
C SER A 196 3.89 -15.09 -1.52
N CYS A 197 4.86 -15.63 -0.77
CA CYS A 197 5.55 -14.91 0.30
C CYS A 197 6.96 -14.53 -0.14
N ILE A 198 7.34 -13.26 0.09
CA ILE A 198 8.65 -12.72 -0.29
C ILE A 198 9.24 -11.99 0.92
N ASP A 199 10.55 -12.17 1.15
CA ASP A 199 11.28 -11.42 2.17
C ASP A 199 11.39 -9.94 1.76
N GLY A 200 10.63 -9.06 2.43
CA GLY A 200 10.63 -7.61 2.17
C GLY A 200 11.91 -6.87 2.57
N LEU A 201 12.94 -7.58 3.08
CA LEU A 201 14.27 -7.04 3.35
C LEU A 201 15.23 -7.17 2.16
N LEU A 202 14.88 -7.98 1.16
CA LEU A 202 15.66 -8.12 -0.06
C LEU A 202 15.75 -6.79 -0.83
N ASP A 203 16.74 -6.70 -1.72
CA ASP A 203 16.87 -5.57 -2.64
C ASP A 203 15.61 -5.43 -3.51
N ILE A 204 15.22 -4.19 -3.81
CA ILE A 204 14.02 -3.86 -4.58
C ILE A 204 13.98 -4.62 -5.91
N ASN A 205 15.12 -4.79 -6.56
CA ASN A 205 15.21 -5.50 -7.83
C ASN A 205 15.08 -7.03 -7.66
N CYS A 206 15.59 -7.60 -6.56
CA CYS A 206 15.42 -9.02 -6.25
C CYS A 206 13.93 -9.39 -6.05
N LEU A 207 13.16 -8.50 -5.47
CA LEU A 207 11.72 -8.70 -5.26
C LEU A 207 10.93 -8.81 -6.58
N LEU A 208 11.39 -8.16 -7.65
CA LEU A 208 10.79 -8.26 -8.98
C LEU A 208 11.05 -9.62 -9.62
N TYR A 209 12.27 -10.14 -9.51
CA TYR A 209 12.64 -11.43 -10.11
C TYR A 209 11.97 -12.63 -9.42
N THR A 210 11.69 -12.55 -8.10
CA THR A 210 10.98 -13.62 -7.39
C THR A 210 9.48 -13.67 -7.71
N SER A 211 8.89 -12.56 -8.13
CA SER A 211 7.50 -12.58 -8.64
C SER A 211 7.39 -13.19 -10.04
N ASP A 212 8.42 -13.09 -10.88
CA ASP A 212 8.47 -13.71 -12.21
C ASP A 212 8.72 -15.23 -12.13
N ALA A 213 9.47 -15.69 -11.11
CA ALA A 213 9.75 -17.12 -10.90
C ALA A 213 8.54 -17.92 -10.34
N ALA A 214 7.46 -17.27 -9.97
CA ALA A 214 6.21 -17.94 -9.58
C ALA A 214 5.34 -18.33 -10.80
N ASP A 215 5.74 -17.94 -12.00
CA ASP A 215 5.06 -18.23 -13.28
C ASP A 215 5.67 -19.45 -14.03
N GLU A 216 6.73 -20.13 -13.50
CA GLU A 216 7.23 -21.43 -13.96
C GLU A 216 6.78 -22.56 -13.00
#